data_55742bf1809d0c7182dbbeb811618c1f
#
_entry.id   55742bf1809d0c7182dbbeb811618c1f
#
_cell.length_a   1.000
_cell.length_b   1.000
_cell.length_c   1.000
_cell.angle_alpha   90.00
_cell.angle_beta   90.00
_cell.angle_gamma   90.00
#
_symmetry.space_group_name_H-M   'P 1'
#
loop_
_entity.id
_entity.type
_entity.pdbx_description
1 polymer ?
#
loop_
_entity_poly.entity_id
_entity_poly.type
_entity_poly.pdbx_seq_one_letter_code
_entity_poly.pdbx_strand_id
1 'polypeptide(L)'
;MRTGFVLAVAAALGVSGCSGSTSVSVVDDPRLEAEFESVLVSGQSRTLGEVATAAGIESWDRMYYFRVPVLMSELNRMMHTPGVTWRNMPGSDAEGLIVFVSEGQIVRAVADREPPLYLSGFATSDSNVTPDELAGIPRLAVESRGR
;
A
#
# COMPACT_ATOMS: atom_id res chain seq x y z
N MET A 1 32.18 35.87 -49.16
CA MET A 1 31.62 36.18 -47.82
C MET A 1 30.19 35.74 -47.78
N ARG A 2 29.92 34.65 -47.06
CA ARG A 2 28.56 34.21 -46.82
C ARG A 2 28.35 34.18 -45.33
N THR A 3 27.50 35.06 -44.86
CA THR A 3 27.07 35.16 -43.48
C THR A 3 26.02 34.09 -43.25
N GLY A 4 26.37 33.04 -42.47
CA GLY A 4 25.41 32.03 -42.04
C GLY A 4 24.63 32.54 -40.83
N PHE A 5 23.36 32.68 -40.99
CA PHE A 5 22.42 32.91 -39.89
C PHE A 5 22.18 31.57 -39.20
N VAL A 6 22.62 31.45 -37.98
CA VAL A 6 22.25 30.32 -37.12
C VAL A 6 20.97 30.71 -36.39
N LEU A 7 19.86 30.09 -36.77
CA LEU A 7 18.58 30.20 -36.05
C LEU A 7 18.65 29.27 -34.84
N ALA A 8 18.82 29.86 -33.66
CA ALA A 8 18.66 29.13 -32.41
C ALA A 8 17.17 28.95 -32.13
N VAL A 9 16.68 27.76 -32.35
CA VAL A 9 15.34 27.36 -31.91
C VAL A 9 15.42 27.06 -30.44
N ALA A 10 14.97 27.97 -29.58
CA ALA A 10 14.76 27.73 -28.19
C ALA A 10 13.47 26.85 -28.04
N ALA A 11 13.65 25.57 -27.84
CA ALA A 11 12.55 24.69 -27.43
C ALA A 11 12.18 25.02 -25.99
N ALA A 12 11.14 25.79 -25.80
CA ALA A 12 10.52 25.96 -24.51
C ALA A 12 9.84 24.62 -24.15
N LEU A 13 10.50 23.83 -23.31
CA LEU A 13 9.88 22.71 -22.65
C LEU A 13 8.88 23.26 -21.65
N GLY A 14 7.66 23.40 -22.08
CA GLY A 14 6.54 23.67 -21.20
C GLY A 14 6.38 22.48 -20.24
N VAL A 15 6.82 22.65 -19.01
CA VAL A 15 6.46 21.75 -17.93
C VAL A 15 4.99 22.02 -17.64
N SER A 16 4.11 21.30 -18.32
CA SER A 16 2.72 21.24 -17.92
C SER A 16 2.67 20.45 -16.62
N GLY A 17 2.67 21.18 -15.50
CA GLY A 17 2.35 20.59 -14.20
C GLY A 17 0.94 20.06 -14.25
N CYS A 18 0.76 18.82 -14.67
CA CYS A 18 -0.48 18.11 -14.43
C CYS A 18 -0.58 17.87 -12.93
N SER A 19 -1.25 18.77 -12.20
CA SER A 19 -1.80 18.45 -10.89
C SER A 19 -3.00 17.51 -11.10
N GLY A 20 -2.72 16.34 -11.67
CA GLY A 20 -3.71 15.28 -11.83
C GLY A 20 -3.94 14.63 -10.47
N SER A 21 -5.19 14.65 -10.00
CA SER A 21 -5.59 13.83 -8.87
C SER A 21 -5.31 12.36 -9.20
N THR A 22 -4.46 11.70 -8.41
CA THR A 22 -4.21 10.27 -8.55
C THR A 22 -5.43 9.50 -8.06
N SER A 23 -5.92 8.58 -8.87
CA SER A 23 -7.01 7.69 -8.49
C SER A 23 -6.46 6.31 -8.12
N VAL A 24 -6.87 5.78 -6.98
CA VAL A 24 -6.49 4.46 -6.48
C VAL A 24 -7.74 3.60 -6.34
N SER A 25 -7.74 2.44 -6.98
CA SER A 25 -8.80 1.45 -6.81
C SER A 25 -8.36 0.37 -5.82
N VAL A 26 -9.21 0.11 -4.83
CA VAL A 26 -9.04 -1.03 -3.93
C VAL A 26 -9.44 -2.31 -4.66
N VAL A 27 -8.62 -3.33 -4.57
CA VAL A 27 -8.84 -4.63 -5.20
C VAL A 27 -8.87 -5.76 -4.18
N ASP A 28 -9.47 -6.86 -4.55
CA ASP A 28 -9.29 -8.13 -3.85
C ASP A 28 -8.00 -8.79 -4.35
N ASP A 29 -7.23 -9.38 -3.46
CA ASP A 29 -6.00 -10.08 -3.81
C ASP A 29 -5.95 -11.46 -3.13
N PRO A 30 -6.52 -12.49 -3.78
CA PRO A 30 -6.56 -13.84 -3.21
C PRO A 30 -5.17 -14.44 -2.95
N ARG A 31 -4.14 -14.03 -3.70
CA ARG A 31 -2.78 -14.51 -3.49
C ARG A 31 -2.20 -13.94 -2.20
N LEU A 32 -2.40 -12.66 -1.94
CA LEU A 32 -1.95 -12.03 -0.71
C LEU A 32 -2.67 -12.61 0.50
N GLU A 33 -3.98 -12.79 0.41
CA GLU A 33 -4.76 -13.45 1.46
C GLU A 33 -4.25 -14.87 1.76
N ALA A 34 -3.99 -15.67 0.73
CA ALA A 34 -3.46 -17.02 0.87
C ALA A 34 -2.09 -17.04 1.55
N GLU A 35 -1.23 -16.07 1.25
CA GLU A 35 0.08 -15.97 1.89
C GLU A 35 -0.02 -15.58 3.37
N PHE A 36 -0.89 -14.66 3.73
CA PHE A 36 -1.17 -14.35 5.13
C PHE A 36 -1.80 -15.55 5.86
N GLU A 37 -2.75 -16.21 5.26
CA GLU A 37 -3.37 -17.42 5.84
C GLU A 37 -2.34 -18.53 6.07
N SER A 38 -1.36 -18.69 5.18
CA SER A 38 -0.30 -19.68 5.32
C SER A 38 0.56 -19.45 6.56
N VAL A 39 0.79 -18.20 6.93
CA VAL A 39 1.48 -17.85 8.19
C VAL A 39 0.66 -18.31 9.38
N LEU A 40 -0.63 -18.04 9.36
CA LEU A 40 -1.53 -18.40 10.44
C LEU A 40 -1.62 -19.92 10.62
N VAL A 41 -1.79 -20.66 9.52
CA VAL A 41 -1.93 -22.12 9.52
C VAL A 41 -0.63 -22.80 9.91
N SER A 42 0.52 -22.33 9.43
CA SER A 42 1.83 -22.90 9.76
C SER A 42 2.25 -22.67 11.21
N GLY A 43 1.73 -21.61 11.83
CA GLY A 43 2.14 -21.18 13.17
C GLY A 43 3.55 -20.59 13.22
N GLN A 44 4.17 -20.33 12.07
CA GLN A 44 5.54 -19.81 11.98
C GLN A 44 5.57 -18.40 11.39
N SER A 45 6.34 -17.52 12.04
CA SER A 45 6.54 -16.16 11.57
C SER A 45 7.28 -16.13 10.23
N ARG A 46 6.88 -15.19 9.37
CA ARG A 46 7.59 -14.84 8.12
C ARG A 46 7.79 -13.33 8.08
N THR A 47 8.74 -12.87 7.30
CA THR A 47 8.86 -11.43 7.05
C THR A 47 7.76 -10.97 6.10
N LEU A 48 7.34 -9.73 6.26
CA LEU A 48 6.34 -9.14 5.36
C LEU A 48 6.84 -9.10 3.91
N GLY A 49 8.15 -8.90 3.72
CA GLY A 49 8.77 -8.98 2.40
C GLY A 49 8.61 -10.34 1.72
N GLU A 50 8.78 -11.42 2.48
CA GLU A 50 8.55 -12.78 1.96
C GLU A 50 7.09 -13.00 1.57
N VAL A 51 6.16 -12.56 2.41
CA VAL A 51 4.72 -12.66 2.15
C VAL A 51 4.34 -11.86 0.89
N ALA A 52 4.76 -10.61 0.81
CA ALA A 52 4.46 -9.74 -0.33
C ALA A 52 5.08 -10.26 -1.64
N THR A 53 6.33 -10.69 -1.61
CA THR A 53 7.01 -11.25 -2.78
C THR A 53 6.32 -12.51 -3.29
N ALA A 54 5.91 -13.40 -2.39
CA ALA A 54 5.17 -14.62 -2.75
C ALA A 54 3.80 -14.29 -3.39
N ALA A 55 3.19 -13.17 -3.01
CA ALA A 55 1.96 -12.66 -3.62
C ALA A 55 2.20 -11.86 -4.91
N GLY A 56 3.45 -11.68 -5.34
CA GLY A 56 3.81 -10.92 -6.54
C GLY A 56 3.81 -9.40 -6.35
N ILE A 57 3.89 -8.92 -5.11
CA ILE A 57 3.96 -7.50 -4.80
C ILE A 57 5.41 -7.11 -4.58
N GLU A 58 5.92 -6.29 -5.48
CA GLU A 58 7.32 -5.84 -5.49
C GLU A 58 7.40 -4.32 -5.52
N SER A 59 8.60 -3.78 -5.27
CA SER A 59 8.89 -2.34 -5.36
C SER A 59 8.01 -1.48 -4.45
N TRP A 60 7.98 -1.82 -3.17
CA TRP A 60 7.33 -1.04 -2.13
C TRP A 60 8.30 -0.84 -0.95
N ASP A 61 8.08 0.20 -0.16
CA ASP A 61 8.90 0.49 1.02
C ASP A 61 8.12 0.47 2.34
N ARG A 62 6.81 0.75 2.30
CA ARG A 62 5.95 0.74 3.48
C ARG A 62 4.62 0.06 3.18
N MET A 63 4.09 -0.62 4.20
CA MET A 63 2.73 -1.14 4.20
C MET A 63 1.97 -0.53 5.38
N TYR A 64 0.78 -0.02 5.11
CA TYR A 64 -0.16 0.46 6.13
C TYR A 64 -1.35 -0.49 6.21
N TYR A 65 -1.96 -0.55 7.38
CA TYR A 65 -3.21 -1.25 7.59
C TYR A 65 -4.21 -0.35 8.29
N PHE A 66 -5.41 -0.27 7.75
CA PHE A 66 -6.49 0.54 8.30
C PHE A 66 -7.70 -0.35 8.53
N ARG A 67 -8.27 -0.29 9.71
CA ARG A 67 -9.54 -0.95 9.97
C ARG A 67 -10.65 -0.17 9.26
N VAL A 68 -11.58 -0.89 8.66
CA VAL A 68 -12.74 -0.27 8.01
C VAL A 68 -13.94 -0.26 8.97
N PRO A 69 -14.81 0.75 8.89
CA PRO A 69 -14.80 1.88 7.96
C PRO A 69 -13.73 2.93 8.28
N VAL A 70 -13.18 3.56 7.26
CA VAL A 70 -12.18 4.63 7.40
C VAL A 70 -12.48 5.74 6.37
N LEU A 71 -12.27 6.99 6.76
CA LEU A 71 -12.47 8.12 5.87
C LEU A 71 -11.30 8.28 4.90
N MET A 72 -11.59 8.55 3.63
CA MET A 72 -10.56 8.78 2.61
C MET A 72 -9.63 9.93 2.95
N SER A 73 -10.16 11.00 3.55
CA SER A 73 -9.36 12.13 4.03
C SER A 73 -8.38 11.73 5.12
N GLU A 74 -8.76 10.80 5.97
CA GLU A 74 -7.88 10.27 7.02
C GLU A 74 -6.77 9.39 6.43
N LEU A 75 -7.09 8.53 5.47
CA LEU A 75 -6.10 7.75 4.72
C LEU A 75 -5.03 8.66 4.13
N ASN A 76 -5.47 9.69 3.40
CA ASN A 76 -4.56 10.63 2.75
C ASN A 76 -3.70 11.39 3.76
N ARG A 77 -4.27 11.76 4.90
CA ARG A 77 -3.53 12.44 5.97
C ARG A 77 -2.46 11.54 6.59
N MET A 78 -2.82 10.30 6.92
CA MET A 78 -1.91 9.38 7.60
C MET A 78 -0.76 8.90 6.70
N MET A 79 -1.01 8.74 5.42
CA MET A 79 0.01 8.30 4.46
C MET A 79 0.72 9.45 3.75
N HIS A 80 0.36 10.70 4.05
CA HIS A 80 0.89 11.89 3.37
C HIS A 80 0.69 11.84 1.85
N THR A 81 -0.51 11.44 1.43
CA THR A 81 -0.89 11.31 0.01
C THR A 81 -2.04 12.27 -0.33
N PRO A 82 -1.82 13.60 -0.26
CA PRO A 82 -2.89 14.55 -0.55
C PRO A 82 -3.35 14.44 -2.00
N GLY A 83 -4.63 14.62 -2.24
CA GLY A 83 -5.21 14.61 -3.58
C GLY A 83 -5.46 13.21 -4.16
N VAL A 84 -5.22 12.15 -3.41
CA VAL A 84 -5.61 10.80 -3.84
C VAL A 84 -7.11 10.62 -3.71
N THR A 85 -7.72 10.14 -4.79
CA THR A 85 -9.13 9.74 -4.84
C THR A 85 -9.23 8.21 -4.76
N TRP A 86 -10.04 7.71 -3.83
CA TRP A 86 -10.18 6.29 -3.59
C TRP A 86 -11.45 5.75 -4.24
N ARG A 87 -11.35 4.59 -4.89
CA ARG A 87 -12.46 3.87 -5.50
C ARG A 87 -12.56 2.46 -4.92
N ASN A 88 -13.78 1.91 -4.93
CA ASN A 88 -14.07 0.56 -4.48
C ASN A 88 -13.63 0.30 -3.03
N MET A 89 -13.80 1.30 -2.18
CA MET A 89 -13.51 1.14 -0.76
C MET A 89 -14.33 -0.02 -0.18
N PRO A 90 -13.68 -0.91 0.60
CA PRO A 90 -14.38 -2.05 1.18
C PRO A 90 -15.45 -1.62 2.17
N GLY A 91 -16.54 -2.37 2.18
CA GLY A 91 -17.62 -2.20 3.14
C GLY A 91 -17.42 -3.02 4.42
N SER A 92 -18.50 -3.26 5.14
CA SER A 92 -18.49 -4.00 6.40
C SER A 92 -18.18 -5.50 6.25
N ASP A 93 -18.06 -6.00 5.04
CA ASP A 93 -17.67 -7.38 4.72
C ASP A 93 -16.15 -7.60 4.74
N ALA A 94 -15.37 -6.54 4.90
CA ALA A 94 -13.93 -6.58 5.04
C ALA A 94 -13.49 -6.24 6.46
N GLU A 95 -12.36 -6.79 6.88
CA GLU A 95 -11.73 -6.47 8.17
C GLU A 95 -10.95 -5.16 8.10
N GLY A 96 -10.32 -4.90 6.96
CA GLY A 96 -9.48 -3.73 6.79
C GLY A 96 -9.06 -3.44 5.36
N LEU A 97 -8.15 -2.50 5.26
CA LEU A 97 -7.53 -2.05 4.03
C LEU A 97 -6.02 -2.12 4.19
N ILE A 98 -5.37 -2.87 3.30
CA ILE A 98 -3.92 -2.98 3.21
C ILE A 98 -3.44 -2.04 2.11
N VAL A 99 -2.47 -1.18 2.40
CA VAL A 99 -1.92 -0.24 1.41
C VAL A 99 -0.41 -0.35 1.35
N PHE A 100 0.11 -0.68 0.19
CA PHE A 100 1.54 -0.66 -0.11
C PHE A 100 1.91 0.67 -0.77
N VAL A 101 2.97 1.27 -0.28
CA VAL A 101 3.46 2.58 -0.72
C VAL A 101 4.91 2.47 -1.13
N SER A 102 5.31 3.16 -2.18
CA SER A 102 6.69 3.31 -2.62
C SER A 102 6.99 4.78 -2.88
N GLU A 103 7.99 5.32 -2.20
CA GLU A 103 8.43 6.71 -2.35
C GLU A 103 7.26 7.72 -2.27
N GLY A 104 6.38 7.52 -1.30
CA GLY A 104 5.22 8.38 -1.07
C GLY A 104 4.06 8.19 -2.05
N GLN A 105 4.13 7.20 -2.92
CA GLN A 105 3.06 6.88 -3.87
C GLN A 105 2.44 5.53 -3.57
N ILE A 106 1.13 5.44 -3.67
CA ILE A 106 0.41 4.18 -3.47
C ILE A 106 0.62 3.28 -4.68
N VAL A 107 1.17 2.10 -4.45
CA VAL A 107 1.41 1.11 -5.51
C VAL A 107 0.35 0.02 -5.53
N ARG A 108 -0.30 -0.26 -4.39
CA ARG A 108 -1.36 -1.25 -4.31
C ARG A 108 -2.22 -1.03 -3.08
N ALA A 109 -3.53 -1.14 -3.24
CA ALA A 109 -4.49 -1.11 -2.15
C ALA A 109 -5.38 -2.35 -2.24
N VAL A 110 -5.45 -3.10 -1.15
CA VAL A 110 -6.10 -4.41 -1.09
C VAL A 110 -7.11 -4.44 0.05
N ALA A 111 -8.32 -4.90 -0.23
CA ALA A 111 -9.30 -5.18 0.81
C ALA A 111 -8.85 -6.44 1.59
N ASP A 112 -8.67 -6.30 2.90
CA ASP A 112 -8.36 -7.42 3.78
C ASP A 112 -9.66 -8.05 4.28
N ARG A 113 -9.89 -9.30 3.90
CA ARG A 113 -11.07 -10.02 4.32
C ARG A 113 -10.77 -11.05 5.40
N GLU A 114 -9.71 -11.81 5.23
CA GLU A 114 -9.23 -12.83 6.18
C GLU A 114 -7.75 -13.14 5.95
N PRO A 115 -6.95 -13.43 7.00
CA PRO A 115 -7.24 -13.17 8.42
C PRO A 115 -7.09 -11.69 8.79
N PRO A 116 -7.70 -11.25 9.91
CA PRO A 116 -7.50 -9.86 10.35
C PRO A 116 -6.04 -9.61 10.69
N LEU A 117 -5.53 -8.45 10.31
CA LEU A 117 -4.19 -8.00 10.67
C LEU A 117 -4.25 -7.06 11.88
N TYR A 118 -3.17 -7.05 12.63
CA TYR A 118 -2.93 -6.05 13.65
C TYR A 118 -1.61 -5.33 13.34
N LEU A 119 -1.72 -4.05 13.01
CA LEU A 119 -0.58 -3.18 12.72
C LEU A 119 -0.91 -1.76 13.14
N SER A 120 -0.04 -1.16 13.93
CA SER A 120 -0.09 0.25 14.29
C SER A 120 0.99 1.01 13.51
N GLY A 121 0.59 2.05 12.75
CA GLY A 121 1.50 2.78 11.89
C GLY A 121 1.82 2.04 10.60
N PHE A 122 3.09 1.88 10.29
CA PHE A 122 3.52 1.19 9.07
C PHE A 122 4.52 0.06 9.36
N ALA A 123 4.58 -0.88 8.44
CA ALA A 123 5.55 -1.96 8.40
C ALA A 123 6.44 -1.84 7.17
N THR A 124 7.58 -2.51 7.21
CA THR A 124 8.54 -2.61 6.10
C THR A 124 8.77 -4.07 5.71
N SER A 125 9.57 -4.32 4.69
CA SER A 125 9.82 -5.69 4.22
C SER A 125 10.46 -6.61 5.25
N ASP A 126 11.21 -6.05 6.20
CA ASP A 126 11.86 -6.79 7.29
C ASP A 126 10.99 -6.94 8.55
N SER A 127 9.78 -6.38 8.55
CA SER A 127 8.81 -6.56 9.63
C SER A 127 8.35 -8.01 9.71
N ASN A 128 8.28 -8.55 10.92
CA ASN A 128 7.75 -9.89 11.13
C ASN A 128 6.23 -9.92 11.08
N VAL A 129 5.69 -10.95 10.46
CA VAL A 129 4.28 -11.32 10.48
C VAL A 129 4.17 -12.58 11.32
N THR A 130 3.48 -12.47 12.44
CA THR A 130 3.44 -13.53 13.46
C THR A 130 2.00 -13.92 13.77
N PRO A 131 1.69 -15.23 13.86
CA PRO A 131 0.41 -15.68 14.35
C PRO A 131 0.12 -15.14 15.75
N ASP A 132 -1.09 -14.64 15.96
CA ASP A 132 -1.55 -14.04 17.20
C ASP A 132 -3.03 -14.37 17.43
N GLU A 133 -3.53 -14.04 18.59
CA GLU A 133 -4.92 -14.27 18.98
C GLU A 133 -5.40 -13.11 19.84
N LEU A 134 -6.59 -12.65 19.58
CA LEU A 134 -7.28 -11.67 20.42
C LEU A 134 -8.65 -12.22 20.81
N ALA A 135 -8.86 -12.44 22.11
CA ALA A 135 -10.12 -12.95 22.66
C ALA A 135 -10.61 -14.24 21.96
N GLY A 136 -9.70 -15.16 21.69
CA GLY A 136 -9.98 -16.43 21.01
C GLY A 136 -10.11 -16.34 19.48
N ILE A 137 -9.94 -15.14 18.90
CA ILE A 137 -10.04 -14.94 17.47
C ILE A 137 -8.62 -14.90 16.87
N PRO A 138 -8.28 -15.84 15.96
CA PRO A 138 -7.01 -15.84 15.27
C PRO A 138 -6.79 -14.56 14.43
N ARG A 139 -5.59 -14.00 14.51
CA ARG A 139 -5.17 -12.86 13.72
C ARG A 139 -3.68 -12.93 13.43
N LEU A 140 -3.18 -12.02 12.63
CA LEU A 140 -1.75 -11.85 12.41
C LEU A 140 -1.28 -10.52 13.00
N ALA A 141 -0.26 -10.57 13.83
CA ALA A 141 0.43 -9.39 14.29
C ALA A 141 1.56 -9.03 13.32
N VAL A 142 1.56 -7.81 12.82
CA VAL A 142 2.60 -7.28 11.96
C VAL A 142 3.45 -6.29 12.74
N GLU A 143 4.75 -6.49 12.73
CA GLU A 143 5.69 -5.66 13.48
C GLU A 143 5.74 -4.24 12.91
N SER A 144 5.41 -3.26 13.74
CA SER A 144 5.44 -1.86 13.37
C SER A 144 6.88 -1.32 13.29
N ARG A 145 7.15 -0.47 12.31
CA ARG A 145 8.42 0.25 12.16
C ARG A 145 8.30 1.75 12.43
N GLY A 146 7.11 2.24 12.63
CA GLY A 146 6.86 3.64 12.96
C GLY A 146 5.40 4.04 12.78
N ARG A 147 5.12 5.29 13.12
CA ARG A 147 3.78 5.91 13.01
C ARG A 147 3.74 7.01 11.96
#